data_fcdf7e3809df39927bdc5f2edeb1f308
#
_entry.id   fcdf7e3809df39927bdc5f2edeb1f308
#
_cell.length_a   1.000
_cell.length_b   1.000
_cell.length_c   1.000
_cell.angle_alpha   90.00
_cell.angle_beta   90.00
_cell.angle_gamma   90.00
#
_symmetry.space_group_name_H-M   'P 1'
#
loop_
_entity.id
_entity.type
_entity.pdbx_description
1 polymer ?
#
loop_
_entity_poly.entity_id
_entity_poly.type
_entity_poly.pdbx_seq_one_letter_code
_entity_poly.pdbx_strand_id
1 'polypeptide(L)'
;MEIIFGQNKIEQLEPVQAKVTGSIPAWLQGTLLRNGPGMHTVGESKYNHWFDGLALLHSFSIRDGEVFYRSKYLQSDTYIANIEANRIVVSEFGTMAYPDPCKNIFSKAFSYLSHTIPDFTDNCLINIMKCGEDFYATTETNYIRKIDPQTLETLEKVDYRKYVAVNLATSHPHYDEAGNVLNMGTSVVDKGRTKYVIFKIPATVPDSKKKGKSPVKHAEVFCSISSRSLLSPSYYHSFGVTENYVVFLEQPFKLDILKMATAYMRGVSWASCMSFNREDKTYIHIIDQRTRKPVPTKFYTDPMVVFHHVNAYEEDGCVLFDVIAYEDSSLYQLFYLANLNKDFEEKSRLTSVPTLRRFAVPLHVDKDAEVGSNLVKVSSTTATALKEKDGHVYCQPEVLYEGLELPRINYAYNGKPYRYIFAAEVQWSPVPTKILKYDILTKSSLKWSEESCWPAEPLFVPTPGAKDEDDVPCRPSRDCGVQGPHRKSHCQLSIACVPEISAFGRQTEDNQGSTVILRYTENLNY
;
A
#
# COMPACT_ATOMS: atom_id res chain seq x y z
N MET A 1 -14.89 -17.87 -5.55
CA MET A 1 -13.55 -17.72 -4.92
C MET A 1 -12.43 -18.24 -5.84
N GLU A 2 -12.55 -19.40 -6.48
CA GLU A 2 -11.54 -19.88 -7.44
C GLU A 2 -11.25 -18.91 -8.59
N ILE A 3 -12.23 -18.14 -9.02
CA ILE A 3 -12.07 -17.13 -10.08
C ILE A 3 -11.18 -15.97 -9.63
N ILE A 4 -11.29 -15.53 -8.37
CA ILE A 4 -10.53 -14.38 -7.84
C ILE A 4 -9.08 -14.76 -7.53
N PHE A 5 -8.89 -15.95 -6.96
CA PHE A 5 -7.58 -16.45 -6.54
C PHE A 5 -6.98 -17.45 -7.54
N GLY A 6 -7.52 -17.47 -8.76
CA GLY A 6 -6.99 -18.26 -9.88
C GLY A 6 -5.61 -17.79 -10.31
N GLN A 7 -4.90 -18.66 -11.04
CA GLN A 7 -3.61 -18.30 -11.61
C GLN A 7 -3.80 -17.71 -12.99
N ASN A 8 -3.16 -16.57 -13.24
CA ASN A 8 -2.98 -16.06 -14.59
C ASN A 8 -1.63 -16.53 -15.13
N LYS A 9 -1.63 -17.54 -15.99
CA LYS A 9 -0.40 -18.06 -16.63
C LYS A 9 -0.10 -17.41 -17.98
N ILE A 10 -1.00 -16.58 -18.49
CA ILE A 10 -0.91 -16.01 -19.84
C ILE A 10 -0.50 -14.54 -19.70
N GLU A 11 0.60 -14.17 -20.35
CA GLU A 11 1.01 -12.79 -20.53
C GLU A 11 0.38 -12.23 -21.81
N GLN A 12 -0.09 -11.00 -21.74
CA GLN A 12 -0.53 -10.25 -22.92
C GLN A 12 0.59 -9.30 -23.33
N LEU A 13 1.58 -9.81 -24.08
CA LEU A 13 2.80 -9.05 -24.42
C LEU A 13 2.55 -7.92 -25.40
N GLU A 14 1.66 -8.15 -26.38
CA GLU A 14 1.24 -7.11 -27.32
C GLU A 14 0.00 -6.40 -26.82
N PRO A 15 -0.13 -5.06 -26.99
CA PRO A 15 -1.32 -4.33 -26.56
C PRO A 15 -2.57 -4.84 -27.31
N VAL A 16 -3.59 -5.21 -26.56
CA VAL A 16 -4.90 -5.56 -27.13
C VAL A 16 -5.91 -4.45 -26.79
N GLN A 17 -6.75 -4.11 -27.74
CA GLN A 17 -7.81 -3.14 -27.54
C GLN A 17 -8.90 -3.75 -26.66
N ALA A 18 -9.20 -3.09 -25.54
CA ALA A 18 -10.28 -3.49 -24.65
C ALA A 18 -11.63 -3.05 -25.23
N LYS A 19 -12.67 -3.85 -24.96
CA LYS A 19 -14.04 -3.44 -25.26
C LYS A 19 -14.48 -2.38 -24.26
N VAL A 20 -14.80 -1.19 -24.76
CA VAL A 20 -15.33 -0.08 -23.96
C VAL A 20 -16.86 -0.08 -24.06
N THR A 21 -17.55 -0.05 -22.90
CA THR A 21 -19.00 0.17 -22.82
C THR A 21 -19.24 1.48 -22.09
N GLY A 22 -20.02 2.38 -22.68
CA GLY A 22 -20.16 3.76 -22.24
C GLY A 22 -19.14 4.69 -22.91
N SER A 23 -18.84 5.82 -22.30
CA SER A 23 -17.94 6.83 -22.85
C SER A 23 -16.83 7.19 -21.86
N ILE A 24 -15.60 7.19 -22.34
CA ILE A 24 -14.45 7.71 -21.60
C ILE A 24 -14.35 9.20 -21.91
N PRO A 25 -14.24 10.07 -20.89
CA PRO A 25 -14.07 11.51 -21.12
C PRO A 25 -12.83 11.79 -21.97
N ALA A 26 -12.94 12.67 -22.97
CA ALA A 26 -11.85 12.97 -23.91
C ALA A 26 -10.59 13.53 -23.22
N TRP A 27 -10.73 14.13 -22.03
CA TRP A 27 -9.60 14.63 -21.25
C TRP A 27 -8.83 13.52 -20.53
N LEU A 28 -9.45 12.33 -20.31
CA LEU A 28 -8.81 11.21 -19.64
C LEU A 28 -7.90 10.49 -20.62
N GLN A 29 -6.62 10.80 -20.54
CA GLN A 29 -5.55 10.24 -21.37
C GLN A 29 -4.36 9.85 -20.50
N GLY A 30 -3.66 8.78 -20.87
CA GLY A 30 -2.48 8.33 -20.15
C GLY A 30 -2.46 6.82 -19.96
N THR A 31 -1.61 6.37 -19.07
CA THR A 31 -1.42 4.93 -18.78
C THR A 31 -1.58 4.66 -17.30
N LEU A 32 -2.49 3.76 -16.97
CA LEU A 32 -2.60 3.22 -15.63
C LEU A 32 -1.75 1.96 -15.53
N LEU A 33 -0.82 1.95 -14.60
CA LEU A 33 0.01 0.80 -14.27
C LEU A 33 -0.51 0.15 -13.00
N ARG A 34 -0.55 -1.19 -12.98
CA ARG A 34 -0.90 -2.00 -11.81
C ARG A 34 0.12 -3.10 -11.62
N ASN A 35 0.24 -3.56 -10.39
CA ASN A 35 1.13 -4.62 -9.99
C ASN A 35 0.43 -5.50 -8.96
N GLY A 36 0.73 -6.79 -8.99
CA GLY A 36 0.13 -7.73 -8.05
C GLY A 36 0.61 -9.16 -8.26
N PRO A 37 0.20 -10.10 -7.40
CA PRO A 37 0.54 -11.51 -7.55
C PRO A 37 -0.22 -12.14 -8.73
N GLY A 38 0.50 -12.73 -9.67
CA GLY A 38 -0.08 -13.38 -10.86
C GLY A 38 0.03 -14.90 -10.87
N MET A 39 1.12 -15.46 -10.38
CA MET A 39 1.38 -16.90 -10.43
C MET A 39 1.73 -17.45 -9.04
N HIS A 40 0.96 -18.45 -8.59
CA HIS A 40 1.15 -19.09 -7.29
C HIS A 40 1.62 -20.55 -7.40
N THR A 41 1.87 -21.05 -8.62
CA THR A 41 2.38 -22.40 -8.85
C THR A 41 3.46 -22.36 -9.92
N VAL A 42 4.62 -22.96 -9.64
CA VAL A 42 5.73 -23.13 -10.58
C VAL A 42 6.08 -24.61 -10.62
N GLY A 43 5.92 -25.24 -11.80
CA GLY A 43 5.97 -26.68 -11.90
C GLY A 43 4.93 -27.35 -10.98
N GLU A 44 5.37 -28.23 -10.10
CA GLU A 44 4.54 -28.85 -9.07
C GLU A 44 4.57 -28.13 -7.71
N SER A 45 5.41 -27.12 -7.56
CA SER A 45 5.55 -26.35 -6.33
C SER A 45 4.50 -25.26 -6.25
N LYS A 46 3.87 -25.10 -5.07
CA LYS A 46 2.88 -24.05 -4.80
C LYS A 46 3.36 -23.12 -3.70
N TYR A 47 3.11 -21.83 -3.87
CA TYR A 47 3.22 -20.86 -2.78
C TYR A 47 2.13 -21.10 -1.74
N ASN A 48 2.39 -20.71 -0.50
CA ASN A 48 1.47 -20.93 0.61
C ASN A 48 0.56 -19.73 0.87
N HIS A 49 0.99 -18.53 0.49
CA HIS A 49 0.33 -17.29 0.85
C HIS A 49 0.02 -16.44 -0.38
N TRP A 50 -1.09 -15.70 -0.35
CA TRP A 50 -1.48 -14.80 -1.44
C TRP A 50 -0.40 -13.76 -1.79
N PHE A 51 0.30 -13.27 -0.76
CA PHE A 51 1.38 -12.29 -0.93
C PHE A 51 2.69 -12.85 -1.51
N ASP A 52 2.75 -14.14 -1.83
CA ASP A 52 3.96 -14.78 -2.35
C ASP A 52 3.99 -14.88 -3.89
N GLY A 53 2.84 -14.68 -4.55
CA GLY A 53 2.71 -14.90 -6.00
C GLY A 53 3.71 -14.07 -6.80
N LEU A 54 4.21 -14.63 -7.91
CA LEU A 54 5.12 -13.92 -8.80
C LEU A 54 4.48 -12.67 -9.38
N ALA A 55 5.20 -11.57 -9.36
CA ALA A 55 4.71 -10.24 -9.74
C ALA A 55 4.27 -10.19 -11.21
N LEU A 56 3.02 -9.81 -11.46
CA LEU A 56 2.46 -9.55 -12.78
C LEU A 56 2.15 -8.06 -12.91
N LEU A 57 2.77 -7.44 -13.89
CA LEU A 57 2.55 -6.05 -14.24
C LEU A 57 1.41 -5.94 -15.26
N HIS A 58 0.56 -4.94 -15.07
CA HIS A 58 -0.54 -4.62 -15.97
C HIS A 58 -0.44 -3.16 -16.41
N SER A 59 -0.75 -2.89 -17.67
CA SER A 59 -0.80 -1.57 -18.27
C SER A 59 -2.13 -1.38 -18.99
N PHE A 60 -2.82 -0.28 -18.69
CA PHE A 60 -4.02 0.16 -19.39
C PHE A 60 -3.75 1.53 -19.97
N SER A 61 -3.50 1.59 -21.27
CA SER A 61 -3.25 2.85 -21.98
C SER A 61 -4.57 3.40 -22.54
N ILE A 62 -4.93 4.60 -22.11
CA ILE A 62 -6.18 5.29 -22.48
C ILE A 62 -5.82 6.40 -23.45
N ARG A 63 -6.37 6.35 -24.67
CA ARG A 63 -6.15 7.33 -25.73
C ARG A 63 -7.43 7.48 -26.56
N ASP A 64 -7.89 8.71 -26.73
CA ASP A 64 -9.02 9.06 -27.59
C ASP A 64 -10.32 8.24 -27.34
N GLY A 65 -10.56 7.89 -26.06
CA GLY A 65 -11.71 7.08 -25.66
C GLY A 65 -11.53 5.57 -25.86
N GLU A 66 -10.36 5.14 -26.31
CA GLU A 66 -9.99 3.74 -26.42
C GLU A 66 -9.06 3.31 -25.29
N VAL A 67 -9.08 2.02 -24.96
CA VAL A 67 -8.22 1.42 -23.91
C VAL A 67 -7.45 0.26 -24.52
N PHE A 68 -6.15 0.25 -24.29
CA PHE A 68 -5.27 -0.84 -24.70
C PHE A 68 -4.67 -1.48 -23.45
N TYR A 69 -4.82 -2.78 -23.36
CA TYR A 69 -4.30 -3.59 -22.25
C TYR A 69 -3.05 -4.34 -22.63
N ARG A 70 -2.12 -4.44 -21.68
CA ARG A 70 -0.92 -5.28 -21.75
C ARG A 70 -0.62 -5.85 -20.36
N SER A 71 -0.06 -7.06 -20.30
CA SER A 71 0.47 -7.63 -19.06
C SER A 71 1.78 -8.36 -19.30
N LYS A 72 2.66 -8.34 -18.30
CA LYS A 72 3.95 -9.02 -18.33
C LYS A 72 4.42 -9.38 -16.92
N TYR A 73 4.96 -10.58 -16.75
CA TYR A 73 5.64 -10.94 -15.51
C TYR A 73 6.91 -10.13 -15.31
N LEU A 74 7.08 -9.63 -14.10
CA LEU A 74 8.32 -8.98 -13.71
C LEU A 74 9.47 -10.00 -13.77
N GLN A 75 10.45 -9.76 -14.62
CA GLN A 75 11.64 -10.61 -14.79
C GLN A 75 12.63 -10.35 -13.63
N SER A 76 12.17 -10.59 -12.39
CA SER A 76 13.00 -10.54 -11.19
C SER A 76 13.97 -11.72 -11.14
N ASP A 77 15.04 -11.63 -10.35
CA ASP A 77 15.93 -12.78 -10.15
C ASP A 77 15.17 -13.96 -9.55
N THR A 78 14.19 -13.65 -8.67
CA THR A 78 13.25 -14.64 -8.10
C THR A 78 12.43 -15.34 -9.17
N TYR A 79 11.83 -14.57 -10.10
CA TYR A 79 11.06 -15.13 -11.22
C TYR A 79 11.94 -16.05 -12.07
N ILE A 80 13.08 -15.55 -12.53
CA ILE A 80 14.00 -16.28 -13.40
C ILE A 80 14.46 -17.58 -12.73
N ALA A 81 14.93 -17.49 -11.47
CA ALA A 81 15.40 -18.68 -10.75
C ALA A 81 14.31 -19.75 -10.56
N ASN A 82 13.08 -19.34 -10.27
CA ASN A 82 11.98 -20.27 -10.08
C ASN A 82 11.53 -20.93 -11.39
N ILE A 83 11.46 -20.16 -12.49
CA ILE A 83 11.07 -20.68 -13.81
C ILE A 83 12.14 -21.63 -14.37
N GLU A 84 13.43 -21.26 -14.29
CA GLU A 84 14.53 -22.11 -14.73
C GLU A 84 14.62 -23.42 -13.93
N ALA A 85 14.36 -23.37 -12.62
CA ALA A 85 14.33 -24.55 -11.77
C ALA A 85 13.04 -25.36 -11.93
N ASN A 86 12.03 -24.84 -12.61
CA ASN A 86 10.66 -25.39 -12.70
C ASN A 86 10.07 -25.73 -11.32
N ARG A 87 10.42 -24.95 -10.30
CA ARG A 87 9.94 -25.06 -8.91
C ARG A 87 10.28 -23.80 -8.10
N ILE A 88 9.68 -23.64 -6.94
CA ILE A 88 9.99 -22.54 -6.04
C ILE A 88 11.34 -22.81 -5.35
N VAL A 89 12.33 -21.94 -5.58
CA VAL A 89 13.70 -22.02 -5.04
C VAL A 89 14.09 -20.79 -4.24
N VAL A 90 13.27 -19.73 -4.25
CA VAL A 90 13.45 -18.51 -3.46
C VAL A 90 12.32 -18.41 -2.45
N SER A 91 12.69 -18.18 -1.17
CA SER A 91 11.71 -18.01 -0.10
C SER A 91 11.00 -16.67 -0.21
N GLU A 92 9.70 -16.69 0.07
CA GLU A 92 8.82 -15.53 0.11
C GLU A 92 8.23 -15.34 1.52
N PHE A 93 7.32 -14.41 1.68
CA PHE A 93 6.70 -14.06 2.96
C PHE A 93 6.10 -15.27 3.70
N GLY A 94 5.21 -16.02 3.05
CA GLY A 94 4.52 -17.19 3.64
C GLY A 94 5.09 -18.53 3.19
N THR A 95 6.04 -18.55 2.26
CA THR A 95 6.59 -19.77 1.66
C THR A 95 8.09 -19.89 1.90
N MET A 96 8.49 -20.96 2.57
CA MET A 96 9.90 -21.36 2.68
C MET A 96 10.28 -22.19 1.46
N ALA A 97 11.33 -21.76 0.75
CA ALA A 97 11.96 -22.57 -0.29
C ALA A 97 13.02 -23.50 0.33
N TYR A 98 12.93 -24.78 -0.02
CA TYR A 98 13.93 -25.73 0.43
C TYR A 98 15.15 -25.73 -0.50
N PRO A 99 16.38 -25.96 0.05
CA PRO A 99 17.58 -26.05 -0.75
C PRO A 99 17.44 -27.13 -1.81
N ASP A 100 18.11 -26.91 -2.92
CA ASP A 100 18.20 -27.89 -3.98
C ASP A 100 18.74 -29.22 -3.43
N PRO A 101 17.98 -30.32 -3.53
CA PRO A 101 18.43 -31.62 -3.07
C PRO A 101 19.69 -32.10 -3.81
N CYS A 102 19.94 -31.59 -5.03
CA CYS A 102 21.10 -31.93 -5.84
C CYS A 102 22.40 -31.19 -5.43
N LYS A 103 22.30 -30.14 -4.61
CA LYS A 103 23.51 -29.48 -4.07
C LYS A 103 24.17 -30.36 -3.01
N ASN A 104 25.52 -30.48 -3.08
CA ASN A 104 26.26 -31.25 -2.09
C ASN A 104 26.17 -30.60 -0.68
N ILE A 105 26.43 -31.40 0.35
CA ILE A 105 26.28 -31.00 1.76
C ILE A 105 27.14 -29.78 2.12
N PHE A 106 28.31 -29.61 1.46
CA PHE A 106 29.22 -28.49 1.70
C PHE A 106 28.72 -27.19 1.10
N SER A 107 28.14 -27.22 -0.10
CA SER A 107 27.51 -26.03 -0.68
C SER A 107 26.23 -25.63 0.07
N LYS A 108 25.53 -26.61 0.65
CA LYS A 108 24.41 -26.34 1.58
C LYS A 108 24.92 -25.68 2.85
N ALA A 109 25.94 -26.24 3.51
CA ALA A 109 26.55 -25.68 4.72
C ALA A 109 27.12 -24.28 4.47
N PHE A 110 27.77 -24.04 3.34
CA PHE A 110 28.31 -22.72 2.98
C PHE A 110 27.20 -21.70 2.74
N SER A 111 26.10 -22.09 2.09
CA SER A 111 24.90 -21.24 1.96
C SER A 111 24.30 -20.90 3.33
N TYR A 112 24.30 -21.82 4.27
CA TYR A 112 23.86 -21.58 5.65
C TYR A 112 24.77 -20.59 6.41
N LEU A 113 26.07 -20.67 6.21
CA LEU A 113 27.04 -19.84 6.94
C LEU A 113 27.23 -18.45 6.33
N SER A 114 26.96 -18.27 5.04
CA SER A 114 27.12 -16.99 4.36
C SER A 114 25.93 -16.03 4.57
N HIS A 115 24.80 -16.51 5.05
CA HIS A 115 23.59 -15.72 5.25
C HIS A 115 23.34 -15.42 6.73
N THR A 116 24.14 -14.55 7.32
CA THR A 116 23.86 -13.98 8.66
C THR A 116 22.61 -13.12 8.70
N ILE A 117 22.18 -12.59 7.55
CA ILE A 117 20.85 -12.02 7.31
C ILE A 117 20.38 -12.63 6.00
N PRO A 118 19.18 -13.27 5.97
CA PRO A 118 18.67 -13.84 4.73
C PRO A 118 18.59 -12.76 3.65
N ASP A 119 19.06 -13.12 2.44
CA ASP A 119 18.84 -12.24 1.29
C ASP A 119 17.35 -12.27 0.94
N PHE A 120 16.72 -11.10 0.99
CA PHE A 120 15.30 -10.99 0.74
C PHE A 120 15.00 -11.15 -0.75
N THR A 121 13.76 -11.54 -1.05
CA THR A 121 13.26 -11.63 -2.42
C THR A 121 13.25 -10.27 -3.13
N ASP A 122 13.43 -10.29 -4.43
CA ASP A 122 13.21 -9.15 -5.32
C ASP A 122 11.94 -9.30 -6.18
N ASN A 123 11.02 -10.17 -5.75
CA ASN A 123 9.69 -10.30 -6.32
C ASN A 123 8.84 -9.08 -5.95
N CYS A 124 9.04 -7.98 -6.68
CA CYS A 124 8.46 -6.68 -6.39
C CYS A 124 7.00 -6.62 -6.86
N LEU A 125 6.08 -7.20 -6.07
CA LEU A 125 4.68 -7.43 -6.45
C LEU A 125 3.67 -6.44 -5.86
N ILE A 126 4.10 -5.47 -5.03
CA ILE A 126 3.13 -4.71 -4.22
C ILE A 126 2.66 -3.43 -4.93
N ASN A 127 3.58 -2.59 -5.38
CA ASN A 127 3.21 -1.27 -5.91
C ASN A 127 4.11 -0.85 -7.08
N ILE A 128 3.77 0.27 -7.71
CA ILE A 128 4.61 0.96 -8.69
C ILE A 128 4.91 2.37 -8.18
N MET A 129 6.18 2.69 -8.08
CA MET A 129 6.69 3.98 -7.65
C MET A 129 7.27 4.73 -8.85
N LYS A 130 6.86 5.99 -9.05
CA LYS A 130 7.52 6.90 -9.98
C LYS A 130 8.61 7.68 -9.24
N CYS A 131 9.79 7.83 -9.82
CA CYS A 131 10.87 8.62 -9.27
C CYS A 131 11.57 9.39 -10.39
N GLY A 132 11.31 10.70 -10.48
CA GLY A 132 11.62 11.47 -11.66
C GLY A 132 10.91 10.92 -12.89
N GLU A 133 11.67 10.53 -13.92
CA GLU A 133 11.13 9.88 -15.12
C GLU A 133 11.18 8.34 -15.05
N ASP A 134 11.75 7.78 -13.98
CA ASP A 134 11.91 6.35 -13.80
C ASP A 134 10.71 5.74 -13.07
N PHE A 135 10.36 4.50 -13.44
CA PHE A 135 9.30 3.72 -12.81
C PHE A 135 9.89 2.45 -12.19
N TYR A 136 9.43 2.12 -10.99
CA TYR A 136 9.92 0.97 -10.23
C TYR A 136 8.75 0.12 -9.72
N ALA A 137 8.79 -1.17 -9.96
CA ALA A 137 8.04 -2.15 -9.20
C ALA A 137 8.67 -2.31 -7.82
N THR A 138 7.85 -2.30 -6.77
CA THR A 138 8.29 -2.27 -5.37
C THR A 138 7.73 -3.42 -4.55
N THR A 139 8.43 -3.74 -3.47
CA THR A 139 8.02 -4.69 -2.43
C THR A 139 8.54 -4.21 -1.08
N GLU A 140 8.21 -4.90 0.01
CA GLU A 140 8.63 -4.53 1.37
C GLU A 140 10.01 -5.08 1.76
N THR A 141 10.89 -5.28 0.80
CA THR A 141 12.29 -5.64 1.03
C THR A 141 13.22 -4.47 0.74
N ASN A 142 14.52 -4.73 0.70
CA ASN A 142 15.52 -3.76 0.26
C ASN A 142 15.62 -3.60 -1.27
N TYR A 143 14.87 -4.39 -2.03
CA TYR A 143 14.94 -4.41 -3.48
C TYR A 143 13.75 -3.71 -4.14
N ILE A 144 14.04 -2.99 -5.22
CA ILE A 144 13.07 -2.52 -6.20
C ILE A 144 13.57 -2.83 -7.60
N ARG A 145 12.67 -2.96 -8.56
CA ARG A 145 12.97 -3.24 -9.97
C ARG A 145 12.54 -2.10 -10.86
N LYS A 146 13.49 -1.49 -11.56
CA LYS A 146 13.18 -0.50 -12.60
C LYS A 146 12.45 -1.19 -13.74
N ILE A 147 11.40 -0.56 -14.24
CA ILE A 147 10.59 -1.05 -15.35
C ILE A 147 10.42 0.02 -16.43
N ASP A 148 10.22 -0.41 -17.65
CA ASP A 148 9.76 0.46 -18.73
C ASP A 148 8.23 0.54 -18.66
N PRO A 149 7.61 1.71 -18.47
CA PRO A 149 6.16 1.84 -18.32
C PRO A 149 5.39 1.61 -19.63
N GLN A 150 6.05 1.62 -20.79
CA GLN A 150 5.44 1.43 -22.10
C GLN A 150 5.44 -0.06 -22.50
N THR A 151 6.55 -0.75 -22.25
CA THR A 151 6.75 -2.15 -22.66
C THR A 151 6.60 -3.15 -21.54
N LEU A 152 6.58 -2.69 -20.27
CA LEU A 152 6.63 -3.49 -19.04
C LEU A 152 7.93 -4.32 -18.92
N GLU A 153 8.98 -3.97 -19.69
CA GLU A 153 10.29 -4.61 -19.58
C GLU A 153 10.90 -4.34 -18.21
N THR A 154 11.47 -5.39 -17.62
CA THR A 154 12.25 -5.29 -16.39
C THR A 154 13.66 -4.85 -16.72
N LEU A 155 14.13 -3.75 -16.12
CA LEU A 155 15.42 -3.12 -16.46
C LEU A 155 16.45 -3.38 -15.38
N GLU A 156 16.51 -2.56 -14.34
CA GLU A 156 17.58 -2.56 -13.34
C GLU A 156 17.10 -3.05 -11.99
N LYS A 157 17.90 -3.85 -11.28
CA LYS A 157 17.73 -4.17 -9.87
C LYS A 157 18.42 -3.11 -9.02
N VAL A 158 17.69 -2.49 -8.11
CA VAL A 158 18.20 -1.52 -7.16
C VAL A 158 18.10 -2.06 -5.75
N ASP A 159 19.18 -1.91 -4.98
CA ASP A 159 19.28 -2.32 -3.59
C ASP A 159 19.44 -1.08 -2.69
N TYR A 160 18.43 -0.78 -1.89
CA TYR A 160 18.42 0.36 -0.97
C TYR A 160 19.56 0.34 0.06
N ARG A 161 20.08 -0.85 0.41
CA ARG A 161 21.20 -0.99 1.35
C ARG A 161 22.45 -0.24 0.88
N LYS A 162 22.61 -0.10 -0.44
CA LYS A 162 23.76 0.60 -1.05
C LYS A 162 23.72 2.12 -0.84
N TYR A 163 22.55 2.69 -0.50
CA TYR A 163 22.35 4.13 -0.46
C TYR A 163 21.90 4.63 0.91
N VAL A 164 20.97 3.93 1.55
CA VAL A 164 20.32 4.39 2.79
C VAL A 164 20.32 3.34 3.91
N ALA A 165 21.08 2.24 3.74
CA ALA A 165 21.24 1.16 4.72
C ALA A 165 19.91 0.57 5.23
N VAL A 166 18.88 0.49 4.39
CA VAL A 166 17.56 -0.04 4.70
C VAL A 166 17.44 -1.48 4.25
N ASN A 167 16.99 -2.36 5.13
CA ASN A 167 16.77 -3.79 4.86
C ASN A 167 15.33 -4.11 4.46
N LEU A 168 14.36 -3.37 4.99
CA LEU A 168 12.93 -3.46 4.67
C LEU A 168 12.43 -2.04 4.42
N ALA A 169 11.81 -1.79 3.27
CA ALA A 169 11.25 -0.49 2.93
C ALA A 169 9.74 -0.61 2.66
N THR A 170 8.95 0.41 2.99
CA THR A 170 7.53 0.37 2.61
C THR A 170 7.36 0.51 1.10
N SER A 171 6.26 -0.03 0.58
CA SER A 171 5.83 0.17 -0.81
C SER A 171 4.84 1.33 -0.97
N HIS A 172 4.66 2.14 0.08
CA HIS A 172 3.75 3.29 0.11
C HIS A 172 4.51 4.61 0.35
N PRO A 173 5.34 5.04 -0.60
CA PRO A 173 6.04 6.33 -0.49
C PRO A 173 5.07 7.50 -0.63
N HIS A 174 5.46 8.65 -0.07
CA HIS A 174 4.84 9.94 -0.32
C HIS A 174 5.66 10.77 -1.30
N TYR A 175 4.98 11.74 -1.93
CA TYR A 175 5.60 12.68 -2.86
C TYR A 175 5.38 14.10 -2.38
N ASP A 176 6.43 14.92 -2.42
CA ASP A 176 6.27 16.36 -2.22
C ASP A 176 5.85 17.05 -3.54
N GLU A 177 5.55 18.35 -3.47
CA GLU A 177 5.10 19.14 -4.64
C GLU A 177 6.14 19.20 -5.78
N ALA A 178 7.43 19.01 -5.46
CA ALA A 178 8.50 18.91 -6.45
C ALA A 178 8.66 17.50 -7.03
N GLY A 179 7.85 16.53 -6.58
CA GLY A 179 7.92 15.13 -6.98
C GLY A 179 9.04 14.33 -6.32
N ASN A 180 9.70 14.88 -5.29
CA ASN A 180 10.65 14.09 -4.51
C ASN A 180 9.88 13.01 -3.74
N VAL A 181 10.49 11.83 -3.67
CA VAL A 181 9.93 10.69 -2.92
C VAL A 181 10.40 10.76 -1.48
N LEU A 182 9.48 10.68 -0.54
CA LEU A 182 9.74 10.41 0.88
C LEU A 182 9.28 9.00 1.18
N ASN A 183 10.18 8.15 1.68
CA ASN A 183 9.84 6.77 2.05
C ASN A 183 10.46 6.40 3.40
N MET A 184 10.02 5.28 3.93
CA MET A 184 10.42 4.78 5.23
C MET A 184 10.84 3.31 5.16
N GLY A 185 11.84 2.94 5.96
CA GLY A 185 12.31 1.57 6.03
C GLY A 185 12.95 1.23 7.37
N THR A 186 13.20 -0.06 7.59
CA THR A 186 13.85 -0.59 8.78
C THR A 186 15.28 -0.99 8.47
N SER A 187 16.22 -0.49 9.26
CA SER A 187 17.63 -0.88 9.26
C SER A 187 17.91 -1.80 10.45
N VAL A 188 18.30 -3.03 10.16
CA VAL A 188 18.47 -4.07 11.20
C VAL A 188 19.90 -4.11 11.77
N VAL A 189 20.89 -3.52 11.11
CA VAL A 189 22.32 -3.74 11.43
C VAL A 189 23.13 -2.44 11.44
N ASP A 190 22.60 -1.35 11.93
CA ASP A 190 23.47 -0.20 12.21
C ASP A 190 24.02 -0.28 13.64
N LYS A 191 25.29 -0.75 13.76
CA LYS A 191 26.01 -0.83 15.04
C LYS A 191 25.27 -1.59 16.15
N GLY A 192 24.55 -2.68 15.78
CA GLY A 192 23.83 -3.52 16.74
C GLY A 192 22.51 -2.93 17.25
N ARG A 193 21.96 -1.91 16.58
CA ARG A 193 20.67 -1.31 16.93
C ARG A 193 19.76 -1.26 15.71
N THR A 194 18.55 -1.77 15.86
CA THR A 194 17.52 -1.59 14.85
C THR A 194 16.98 -0.17 14.85
N LYS A 195 16.85 0.42 13.66
CA LYS A 195 16.34 1.78 13.46
C LYS A 195 15.26 1.81 12.39
N TYR A 196 14.33 2.72 12.55
CA TYR A 196 13.42 3.16 11.49
C TYR A 196 14.05 4.35 10.78
N VAL A 197 14.21 4.25 9.49
CA VAL A 197 14.92 5.22 8.65
C VAL A 197 13.93 5.87 7.72
N ILE A 198 13.78 7.18 7.80
CA ILE A 198 13.06 7.98 6.81
C ILE A 198 14.11 8.49 5.82
N PHE A 199 13.87 8.28 4.53
CA PHE A 199 14.79 8.68 3.47
C PHE A 199 14.07 9.41 2.34
N LYS A 200 14.81 10.28 1.67
CA LYS A 200 14.30 11.08 0.56
C LYS A 200 15.05 10.74 -0.73
N ILE A 201 14.31 10.66 -1.83
CA ILE A 201 14.86 10.45 -3.17
C ILE A 201 14.50 11.69 -3.98
N PRO A 202 15.46 12.42 -4.57
CA PRO A 202 15.17 13.62 -5.34
C PRO A 202 14.45 13.25 -6.65
N ALA A 203 13.49 14.07 -7.08
CA ALA A 203 12.84 13.91 -8.38
C ALA A 203 13.78 14.18 -9.55
N THR A 204 14.72 15.12 -9.35
CA THR A 204 15.70 15.53 -10.36
C THR A 204 17.10 15.44 -9.83
N VAL A 205 18.04 15.01 -10.69
CA VAL A 205 19.47 14.98 -10.38
C VAL A 205 20.10 16.20 -11.03
N PRO A 206 20.85 17.05 -10.28
CA PRO A 206 21.53 18.22 -10.86
C PRO A 206 22.46 17.84 -12.03
N ASP A 207 22.36 18.61 -13.12
CA ASP A 207 23.04 18.37 -14.41
C ASP A 207 24.58 18.34 -14.34
N SER A 208 25.17 18.83 -13.27
CA SER A 208 26.60 19.12 -13.20
C SER A 208 27.51 17.90 -13.09
N LYS A 209 26.97 16.71 -12.88
CA LYS A 209 27.85 15.55 -12.65
C LYS A 209 27.54 14.21 -13.34
N LYS A 210 26.35 13.95 -13.93
CA LYS A 210 26.13 12.62 -14.54
C LYS A 210 24.85 12.54 -15.40
N LYS A 211 24.91 12.77 -16.70
CA LYS A 211 23.91 12.27 -17.65
C LYS A 211 23.67 10.76 -17.40
N GLY A 212 22.41 10.36 -17.15
CA GLY A 212 21.99 8.95 -17.12
C GLY A 212 22.00 8.23 -15.76
N LYS A 213 22.17 8.92 -14.61
CA LYS A 213 22.02 8.27 -13.30
C LYS A 213 20.60 8.41 -12.77
N SER A 214 20.02 7.25 -12.45
CA SER A 214 18.71 7.14 -11.81
C SER A 214 18.64 7.94 -10.51
N PRO A 215 17.53 8.71 -10.27
CA PRO A 215 17.31 9.47 -9.04
C PRO A 215 17.43 8.64 -7.75
N VAL A 216 17.00 7.38 -7.77
CA VAL A 216 17.09 6.46 -6.61
C VAL A 216 18.53 6.30 -6.08
N LYS A 217 19.54 6.42 -6.96
CA LYS A 217 20.96 6.34 -6.56
C LYS A 217 21.46 7.56 -5.77
N HIS A 218 20.62 8.58 -5.66
CA HIS A 218 20.83 9.79 -4.87
C HIS A 218 19.93 9.84 -3.62
N ALA A 219 19.38 8.69 -3.22
CA ALA A 219 18.62 8.58 -1.99
C ALA A 219 19.48 8.97 -0.78
N GLU A 220 18.91 9.77 0.11
CA GLU A 220 19.57 10.27 1.32
C GLU A 220 18.75 9.95 2.56
N VAL A 221 19.42 9.59 3.65
CA VAL A 221 18.76 9.46 4.96
C VAL A 221 18.31 10.84 5.42
N PHE A 222 17.00 10.99 5.58
CA PHE A 222 16.41 12.24 6.07
C PHE A 222 16.48 12.31 7.60
N CYS A 223 16.03 11.27 8.28
CA CYS A 223 16.19 11.09 9.73
C CYS A 223 16.08 9.61 10.11
N SER A 224 16.38 9.30 11.37
CA SER A 224 16.19 7.94 11.88
C SER A 224 15.72 7.96 13.34
N ILE A 225 14.93 6.96 13.71
CA ILE A 225 14.41 6.73 15.06
C ILE A 225 14.89 5.34 15.51
N SER A 226 15.39 5.24 16.73
CA SER A 226 15.74 3.92 17.29
C SER A 226 14.47 3.13 17.59
N SER A 227 14.44 1.86 17.19
CA SER A 227 13.41 0.93 17.63
C SER A 227 13.44 0.77 19.14
N ARG A 228 12.30 0.61 19.77
CA ARG A 228 12.17 0.32 21.20
C ARG A 228 12.70 -1.07 21.55
N SER A 229 12.73 -1.98 20.60
CA SER A 229 13.32 -3.31 20.73
C SER A 229 14.49 -3.48 19.76
N LEU A 230 15.60 -4.03 20.25
CA LEU A 230 16.78 -4.29 19.43
C LEU A 230 16.55 -5.41 18.41
N LEU A 231 15.81 -6.44 18.79
CA LEU A 231 15.67 -7.69 18.02
C LEU A 231 14.22 -7.98 17.59
N SER A 232 13.30 -7.09 17.95
CA SER A 232 11.89 -7.26 17.63
C SER A 232 11.28 -5.90 17.20
N PRO A 233 11.75 -5.33 16.07
CA PRO A 233 11.16 -4.09 15.55
C PRO A 233 9.71 -4.29 15.15
N SER A 234 8.96 -3.19 15.13
CA SER A 234 7.63 -3.15 14.57
C SER A 234 7.67 -3.41 13.07
N TYR A 235 6.78 -4.25 12.59
CA TYR A 235 6.40 -4.26 11.19
C TYR A 235 5.41 -3.10 10.95
N TYR A 236 5.52 -2.46 9.82
CA TYR A 236 4.60 -1.43 9.35
C TYR A 236 4.55 -1.42 7.82
N HIS A 237 3.38 -1.13 7.28
CA HIS A 237 3.11 -1.18 5.85
C HIS A 237 3.14 0.21 5.20
N SER A 238 2.73 1.23 5.95
CA SER A 238 2.65 2.62 5.50
C SER A 238 2.94 3.59 6.65
N PHE A 239 3.02 4.87 6.36
CA PHE A 239 3.21 5.96 7.32
C PHE A 239 2.47 7.21 6.85
N GLY A 240 2.28 8.20 7.74
CA GLY A 240 1.60 9.45 7.42
C GLY A 240 2.58 10.62 7.22
N VAL A 241 2.18 11.60 6.42
CA VAL A 241 2.95 12.83 6.19
C VAL A 241 2.00 14.02 6.22
N THR A 242 2.36 15.05 6.99
CA THR A 242 1.77 16.39 6.90
C THR A 242 2.73 17.34 6.19
N GLU A 243 2.38 18.59 6.08
CA GLU A 243 3.29 19.61 5.56
C GLU A 243 4.59 19.67 6.37
N ASN A 244 4.51 19.61 7.73
CA ASN A 244 5.66 19.81 8.62
C ASN A 244 6.08 18.55 9.39
N TYR A 245 5.30 17.47 9.39
CA TYR A 245 5.56 16.29 10.22
C TYR A 245 5.45 14.99 9.45
N VAL A 246 6.17 13.98 9.94
CA VAL A 246 5.97 12.57 9.59
C VAL A 246 5.33 11.86 10.76
N VAL A 247 4.33 11.05 10.50
CA VAL A 247 3.59 10.23 11.48
C VAL A 247 3.97 8.79 11.29
N PHE A 248 4.54 8.18 12.32
CA PHE A 248 4.90 6.77 12.31
C PHE A 248 4.27 6.03 13.50
N LEU A 249 3.63 4.91 13.23
CA LEU A 249 3.04 4.04 14.22
C LEU A 249 3.95 2.83 14.48
N GLU A 250 4.62 2.82 15.64
CA GLU A 250 5.36 1.66 16.13
C GLU A 250 4.38 0.72 16.82
N GLN A 251 3.73 -0.11 16.01
CA GLN A 251 2.67 -1.02 16.43
C GLN A 251 3.23 -2.30 17.06
N PRO A 252 2.44 -3.01 17.91
CA PRO A 252 2.86 -4.22 18.58
C PRO A 252 2.82 -5.48 17.71
N PHE A 253 2.82 -5.31 16.39
CA PHE A 253 3.01 -6.36 15.41
C PHE A 253 4.48 -6.38 14.99
N LYS A 254 5.24 -7.37 15.47
CA LYS A 254 6.71 -7.33 15.51
C LYS A 254 7.35 -8.45 14.71
N LEU A 255 8.50 -8.13 14.13
CA LEU A 255 9.40 -9.05 13.45
C LEU A 255 10.42 -9.60 14.45
N ASP A 256 10.50 -10.91 14.62
CA ASP A 256 11.56 -11.54 15.43
C ASP A 256 12.79 -11.76 14.54
N ILE A 257 13.77 -10.86 14.66
CA ILE A 257 14.99 -10.88 13.83
C ILE A 257 15.81 -12.15 14.05
N LEU A 258 15.86 -12.70 15.27
CA LEU A 258 16.57 -13.94 15.54
C LEU A 258 15.89 -15.15 14.91
N LYS A 259 14.56 -15.19 14.97
CA LYS A 259 13.81 -16.23 14.26
C LYS A 259 13.97 -16.10 12.75
N MET A 260 13.96 -14.88 12.20
CA MET A 260 14.19 -14.64 10.77
C MET A 260 15.57 -15.09 10.34
N ALA A 261 16.63 -14.75 11.10
CA ALA A 261 18.00 -15.17 10.81
C ALA A 261 18.18 -16.69 10.81
N THR A 262 17.37 -17.42 11.58
CA THR A 262 17.40 -18.88 11.68
C THR A 262 16.25 -19.57 10.93
N ALA A 263 15.39 -18.82 10.24
CA ALA A 263 14.17 -19.33 9.61
C ALA A 263 14.45 -20.48 8.65
N TYR A 264 15.49 -20.34 7.83
CA TYR A 264 15.91 -21.35 6.87
C TYR A 264 16.32 -22.68 7.55
N MET A 265 17.12 -22.62 8.63
CA MET A 265 17.52 -23.82 9.39
C MET A 265 16.34 -24.47 10.11
N ARG A 266 15.36 -23.68 10.48
CA ARG A 266 14.15 -24.13 11.20
C ARG A 266 13.03 -24.58 10.25
N GLY A 267 13.17 -24.38 8.92
CA GLY A 267 12.16 -24.73 7.94
C GLY A 267 10.86 -23.92 8.09
N VAL A 268 10.94 -22.66 8.54
CA VAL A 268 9.77 -21.79 8.77
C VAL A 268 9.80 -20.57 7.87
N SER A 269 8.62 -20.10 7.45
CA SER A 269 8.48 -18.88 6.64
C SER A 269 8.71 -17.60 7.46
N TRP A 270 8.95 -16.49 6.80
CA TRP A 270 9.10 -15.19 7.48
C TRP A 270 7.82 -14.73 8.17
N ALA A 271 6.64 -15.02 7.56
CA ALA A 271 5.36 -14.78 8.23
C ALA A 271 5.27 -15.43 9.61
N SER A 272 5.88 -16.62 9.77
CA SER A 272 5.95 -17.33 11.07
C SER A 272 6.88 -16.65 12.09
N CYS A 273 7.70 -15.68 11.65
CA CYS A 273 8.58 -14.89 12.51
C CYS A 273 7.93 -13.59 12.99
N MET A 274 6.66 -13.37 12.65
CA MET A 274 5.88 -12.22 13.06
C MET A 274 4.94 -12.58 14.20
N SER A 275 4.73 -11.65 15.11
CA SER A 275 3.80 -11.85 16.23
C SER A 275 3.13 -10.55 16.64
N PHE A 276 1.84 -10.61 16.95
CA PHE A 276 1.07 -9.51 17.50
C PHE A 276 0.91 -9.70 19.02
N ASN A 277 1.24 -8.66 19.79
CA ASN A 277 1.08 -8.67 21.24
C ASN A 277 -0.07 -7.73 21.66
N ARG A 278 -1.18 -8.31 22.11
CA ARG A 278 -2.38 -7.58 22.55
C ARG A 278 -2.18 -6.80 23.85
N GLU A 279 -1.14 -7.10 24.63
CA GLU A 279 -0.84 -6.45 25.91
C GLU A 279 0.16 -5.28 25.76
N ASP A 280 0.78 -5.14 24.60
CA ASP A 280 1.68 -4.00 24.31
C ASP A 280 0.86 -2.82 23.73
N LYS A 281 1.50 -1.68 23.60
CA LYS A 281 0.91 -0.42 23.11
C LYS A 281 1.34 -0.16 21.67
N THR A 282 0.51 0.56 20.92
CA THR A 282 0.93 1.22 19.68
C THR A 282 1.47 2.60 20.01
N TYR A 283 2.75 2.86 19.75
CA TYR A 283 3.36 4.17 19.97
C TYR A 283 3.25 5.02 18.72
N ILE A 284 2.93 6.31 18.92
CA ILE A 284 2.74 7.28 17.86
C ILE A 284 3.95 8.22 17.89
N HIS A 285 4.77 8.14 16.86
CA HIS A 285 5.92 9.02 16.68
C HIS A 285 5.55 10.15 15.73
N ILE A 286 5.68 11.37 16.19
CA ILE A 286 5.55 12.60 15.40
C ILE A 286 6.95 13.15 15.19
N ILE A 287 7.39 13.24 13.94
CA ILE A 287 8.74 13.67 13.59
C ILE A 287 8.66 15.02 12.87
N ASP A 288 9.22 16.06 13.46
CA ASP A 288 9.32 17.38 12.86
C ASP A 288 10.29 17.33 11.66
N GLN A 289 9.79 17.60 10.46
CA GLN A 289 10.57 17.55 9.22
C GLN A 289 11.66 18.64 9.15
N ARG A 290 11.46 19.78 9.81
CA ARG A 290 12.41 20.88 9.85
C ARG A 290 13.61 20.56 10.75
N THR A 291 13.34 20.04 11.95
CA THR A 291 14.40 19.70 12.92
C THR A 291 14.95 18.29 12.69
N ARG A 292 14.23 17.46 11.92
CA ARG A 292 14.52 16.04 11.67
C ARG A 292 14.59 15.20 12.94
N LYS A 293 13.79 15.57 13.95
CA LYS A 293 13.75 14.92 15.26
C LYS A 293 12.31 14.60 15.65
N PRO A 294 12.10 13.50 16.39
CA PRO A 294 10.80 13.26 17.00
C PRO A 294 10.49 14.33 18.04
N VAL A 295 9.21 14.67 18.19
CA VAL A 295 8.74 15.49 19.30
C VAL A 295 9.02 14.78 20.63
N PRO A 296 9.33 15.51 21.72
CA PRO A 296 9.78 14.91 22.97
C PRO A 296 8.69 14.14 23.72
N THR A 297 7.41 14.50 23.53
CA THR A 297 6.27 13.85 24.16
C THR A 297 6.06 12.45 23.60
N LYS A 298 5.81 11.49 24.48
CA LYS A 298 5.50 10.11 24.10
C LYS A 298 3.99 9.94 24.00
N PHE A 299 3.53 9.64 22.80
CA PHE A 299 2.13 9.33 22.51
C PHE A 299 1.96 7.84 22.30
N TYR A 300 0.82 7.32 22.73
CA TYR A 300 0.47 5.93 22.49
C TYR A 300 -1.05 5.73 22.44
N THR A 301 -1.47 4.61 21.92
CA THR A 301 -2.85 4.14 21.89
C THR A 301 -2.89 2.64 22.16
N ASP A 302 -4.08 2.08 22.19
CA ASP A 302 -4.31 0.64 22.32
C ASP A 302 -3.62 -0.15 21.21
N PRO A 303 -3.33 -1.45 21.44
CA PRO A 303 -2.74 -2.31 20.44
C PRO A 303 -3.65 -2.42 19.21
N MET A 304 -3.07 -2.24 18.04
CA MET A 304 -3.75 -2.40 16.75
C MET A 304 -2.75 -2.80 15.67
N VAL A 305 -3.29 -3.30 14.55
CA VAL A 305 -2.54 -3.53 13.31
C VAL A 305 -3.05 -2.56 12.26
N VAL A 306 -2.15 -1.75 11.72
CA VAL A 306 -2.45 -0.78 10.67
C VAL A 306 -1.78 -1.21 9.37
N PHE A 307 -2.56 -1.30 8.29
CA PHE A 307 -2.03 -1.43 6.95
C PHE A 307 -1.83 -0.05 6.32
N HIS A 308 -2.91 0.71 6.16
CA HIS A 308 -2.90 1.92 5.39
C HIS A 308 -3.11 3.17 6.26
N HIS A 309 -2.20 4.13 6.11
CA HIS A 309 -2.48 5.52 6.41
C HIS A 309 -3.28 6.10 5.24
N VAL A 310 -4.35 6.84 5.56
CA VAL A 310 -5.20 7.49 4.55
C VAL A 310 -4.66 8.86 4.23
N ASN A 311 -4.52 9.69 5.25
CA ASN A 311 -3.92 11.02 5.18
C ASN A 311 -3.54 11.51 6.59
N ALA A 312 -2.71 12.56 6.65
CA ALA A 312 -2.42 13.29 7.87
C ALA A 312 -2.35 14.79 7.56
N TYR A 313 -2.72 15.64 8.51
CA TYR A 313 -2.68 17.09 8.35
C TYR A 313 -2.62 17.79 9.71
N GLU A 314 -2.43 19.10 9.69
CA GLU A 314 -2.30 19.91 10.88
C GLU A 314 -3.53 20.81 11.03
N GLU A 315 -4.11 20.83 12.24
CA GLU A 315 -5.26 21.66 12.59
C GLU A 315 -5.20 22.05 14.06
N ASP A 316 -5.36 23.33 14.36
CA ASP A 316 -5.44 23.88 15.72
C ASP A 316 -4.37 23.36 16.70
N GLY A 317 -3.11 23.28 16.24
CA GLY A 317 -1.98 22.84 17.05
C GLY A 317 -1.90 21.34 17.29
N CYS A 318 -2.70 20.56 16.56
CA CYS A 318 -2.65 19.10 16.55
C CYS A 318 -2.22 18.56 15.17
N VAL A 319 -1.63 17.39 15.16
CA VAL A 319 -1.57 16.52 13.97
C VAL A 319 -2.78 15.61 14.01
N LEU A 320 -3.64 15.71 12.99
CA LEU A 320 -4.71 14.77 12.75
C LEU A 320 -4.24 13.76 11.71
N PHE A 321 -4.56 12.49 11.92
CA PHE A 321 -4.28 11.47 10.91
C PHE A 321 -5.32 10.36 10.93
N ASP A 322 -5.61 9.84 9.74
CA ASP A 322 -6.58 8.79 9.52
C ASP A 322 -5.86 7.51 9.07
N VAL A 323 -6.23 6.41 9.71
CA VAL A 323 -5.67 5.09 9.43
C VAL A 323 -6.75 4.03 9.35
N ILE A 324 -6.45 2.96 8.61
CA ILE A 324 -7.26 1.75 8.62
C ILE A 324 -6.59 0.77 9.56
N ALA A 325 -7.30 0.45 10.63
CA ALA A 325 -6.80 -0.36 11.73
C ALA A 325 -7.65 -1.63 11.95
N TYR A 326 -6.95 -2.69 12.30
CA TYR A 326 -7.50 -3.99 12.69
C TYR A 326 -7.21 -4.24 14.17
N GLU A 327 -8.07 -4.99 14.85
CA GLU A 327 -7.90 -5.38 16.25
C GLU A 327 -6.73 -6.35 16.46
N ASP A 328 -6.33 -7.08 15.41
CA ASP A 328 -5.25 -8.05 15.43
C ASP A 328 -4.70 -8.37 14.03
N SER A 329 -3.77 -9.33 13.98
CA SER A 329 -3.11 -9.76 12.75
C SER A 329 -3.80 -10.92 12.02
N SER A 330 -5.05 -11.24 12.34
CA SER A 330 -5.79 -12.38 11.77
C SER A 330 -5.93 -12.32 10.25
N LEU A 331 -5.95 -11.12 9.68
CA LEU A 331 -6.00 -10.93 8.23
C LEU A 331 -4.82 -11.59 7.51
N TYR A 332 -3.60 -11.54 8.08
CA TYR A 332 -2.43 -12.21 7.50
C TYR A 332 -2.60 -13.73 7.46
N GLN A 333 -3.25 -14.30 8.46
CA GLN A 333 -3.52 -15.74 8.51
C GLN A 333 -4.60 -16.13 7.50
N LEU A 334 -5.56 -15.27 7.26
CA LEU A 334 -6.64 -15.53 6.31
C LEU A 334 -6.11 -15.68 4.89
N PHE A 335 -5.09 -14.90 4.50
CA PHE A 335 -4.54 -14.91 3.14
C PHE A 335 -3.59 -16.08 2.83
N TYR A 336 -3.44 -17.07 3.73
CA TYR A 336 -2.87 -18.35 3.31
C TYR A 336 -3.77 -19.02 2.28
N LEU A 337 -3.21 -19.48 1.16
CA LEU A 337 -3.98 -20.05 0.05
C LEU A 337 -4.84 -21.25 0.46
N ALA A 338 -4.39 -22.00 1.47
CA ALA A 338 -5.18 -23.09 2.04
C ALA A 338 -6.50 -22.61 2.69
N ASN A 339 -6.59 -21.33 3.07
CA ASN A 339 -7.78 -20.72 3.63
C ASN A 339 -8.69 -20.08 2.57
N LEU A 340 -8.17 -19.81 1.37
CA LEU A 340 -8.89 -19.18 0.25
C LEU A 340 -9.67 -20.21 -0.58
N ASN A 341 -10.33 -21.15 0.07
CA ASN A 341 -11.12 -22.24 -0.50
C ASN A 341 -12.62 -22.06 -0.22
N LYS A 342 -13.40 -23.14 -0.29
CA LYS A 342 -14.85 -23.15 -0.05
C LYS A 342 -15.24 -22.64 1.35
N ASP A 343 -14.36 -22.79 2.34
CA ASP A 343 -14.63 -22.38 3.73
C ASP A 343 -14.22 -20.92 4.00
N PHE A 344 -13.84 -20.19 2.96
CA PHE A 344 -13.34 -18.81 3.08
C PHE A 344 -14.34 -17.87 3.76
N GLU A 345 -15.63 -17.97 3.43
CA GLU A 345 -16.66 -17.11 4.04
C GLU A 345 -16.78 -17.35 5.56
N GLU A 346 -16.70 -18.59 6.00
CA GLU A 346 -16.71 -18.92 7.43
C GLU A 346 -15.45 -18.43 8.13
N LYS A 347 -14.29 -18.66 7.55
CA LYS A 347 -13.00 -18.20 8.07
C LYS A 347 -12.89 -16.68 8.07
N SER A 348 -13.45 -15.99 7.09
CA SER A 348 -13.43 -14.53 7.01
C SER A 348 -14.23 -13.88 8.12
N ARG A 349 -15.31 -14.50 8.60
CA ARG A 349 -16.12 -14.01 9.74
C ARG A 349 -15.34 -14.01 11.06
N LEU A 350 -14.28 -14.79 11.16
CA LEU A 350 -13.39 -14.83 12.33
C LEU A 350 -12.28 -13.78 12.26
N THR A 351 -12.19 -13.05 11.15
CA THR A 351 -11.16 -12.04 10.95
C THR A 351 -11.66 -10.69 11.44
N SER A 352 -10.76 -9.92 12.04
CA SER A 352 -11.04 -8.55 12.46
C SER A 352 -11.47 -7.70 11.27
N VAL A 353 -12.59 -6.97 11.42
CA VAL A 353 -13.07 -6.03 10.40
C VAL A 353 -12.27 -4.73 10.51
N PRO A 354 -11.76 -4.18 9.40
CA PRO A 354 -11.01 -2.93 9.44
C PRO A 354 -11.91 -1.76 9.83
N THR A 355 -11.35 -0.84 10.60
CA THR A 355 -12.01 0.40 11.00
C THR A 355 -11.18 1.61 10.58
N LEU A 356 -11.83 2.59 9.99
CA LEU A 356 -11.25 3.90 9.73
C LEU A 356 -11.24 4.69 11.04
N ARG A 357 -10.04 4.98 11.54
CA ARG A 357 -9.82 5.66 12.82
C ARG A 357 -9.10 6.98 12.60
N ARG A 358 -9.66 8.05 13.17
CA ARG A 358 -9.03 9.37 13.22
C ARG A 358 -8.39 9.59 14.57
N PHE A 359 -7.13 9.95 14.58
CA PHE A 359 -6.39 10.39 15.74
C PHE A 359 -6.14 11.89 15.69
N ALA A 360 -6.08 12.53 16.85
CA ALA A 360 -5.62 13.91 17.01
C ALA A 360 -4.52 13.93 18.08
N VAL A 361 -3.33 14.37 17.69
CA VAL A 361 -2.15 14.35 18.55
C VAL A 361 -1.67 15.80 18.76
N PRO A 362 -1.70 16.32 20.00
CA PRO A 362 -1.29 17.69 20.28
C PRO A 362 0.23 17.84 20.06
N LEU A 363 0.63 18.85 19.30
CA LEU A 363 2.04 19.16 19.03
C LEU A 363 2.75 19.79 20.23
N HIS A 364 1.98 20.44 21.09
CA HIS A 364 2.46 21.04 22.32
C HIS A 364 1.67 20.49 23.51
N VAL A 365 2.40 19.96 24.48
CA VAL A 365 1.82 19.45 25.73
C VAL A 365 2.34 20.29 26.88
N ASP A 366 1.43 21.05 27.48
CA ASP A 366 1.75 21.85 28.68
C ASP A 366 2.12 20.91 29.84
N LYS A 367 3.27 21.19 30.47
CA LYS A 367 3.73 20.41 31.63
C LYS A 367 2.79 20.56 32.83
N ASP A 368 2.14 21.71 32.95
CA ASP A 368 1.22 22.00 34.04
C ASP A 368 -0.25 21.61 33.75
N ALA A 369 -0.53 21.06 32.58
CA ALA A 369 -1.87 20.52 32.27
C ALA A 369 -2.26 19.45 33.28
N GLU A 370 -3.52 19.43 33.69
CA GLU A 370 -4.05 18.47 34.66
C GLU A 370 -3.98 17.03 34.11
N VAL A 371 -3.62 16.09 34.98
CA VAL A 371 -3.62 14.65 34.64
C VAL A 371 -5.05 14.19 34.36
N GLY A 372 -5.26 13.48 33.27
CA GLY A 372 -6.57 13.04 32.77
C GLY A 372 -7.30 14.08 31.93
N SER A 373 -6.76 15.32 31.81
CA SER A 373 -7.37 16.32 30.92
C SER A 373 -7.17 15.95 29.46
N ASN A 374 -8.20 16.25 28.64
CA ASN A 374 -8.10 16.13 27.19
C ASN A 374 -7.35 17.34 26.61
N LEU A 375 -6.27 17.05 25.92
CA LEU A 375 -5.40 18.05 25.30
C LEU A 375 -5.84 18.45 23.89
N VAL A 376 -6.75 17.70 23.28
CA VAL A 376 -7.30 18.00 21.95
C VAL A 376 -8.38 19.07 22.08
N LYS A 377 -8.20 20.16 21.33
CA LYS A 377 -9.16 21.28 21.27
C LYS A 377 -9.80 21.41 19.88
N VAL A 378 -9.48 20.51 18.98
CA VAL A 378 -10.00 20.50 17.62
C VAL A 378 -11.47 20.12 17.63
N SER A 379 -12.33 20.94 17.01
CA SER A 379 -13.78 20.73 17.00
C SER A 379 -14.26 19.79 15.89
N SER A 380 -13.40 19.50 14.91
CA SER A 380 -13.73 18.64 13.75
C SER A 380 -13.69 17.14 14.06
N THR A 381 -13.32 16.75 15.28
CA THR A 381 -13.20 15.34 15.69
C THR A 381 -13.60 15.13 17.15
N THR A 382 -14.03 13.92 17.47
CA THR A 382 -14.24 13.44 18.85
C THR A 382 -13.04 12.69 19.43
N ALA A 383 -11.94 12.56 18.68
CA ALA A 383 -10.71 11.96 19.16
C ALA A 383 -10.17 12.72 20.39
N THR A 384 -9.57 12.00 21.33
CA THR A 384 -9.01 12.58 22.55
C THR A 384 -7.56 12.22 22.74
N ALA A 385 -6.83 13.09 23.48
CA ALA A 385 -5.46 12.85 23.90
C ALA A 385 -5.36 13.19 25.39
N LEU A 386 -5.27 12.19 26.24
CA LEU A 386 -5.34 12.34 27.70
C LEU A 386 -3.94 12.33 28.30
N LYS A 387 -3.63 13.37 29.08
CA LYS A 387 -2.35 13.44 29.79
C LYS A 387 -2.30 12.44 30.93
N GLU A 388 -1.21 11.67 31.02
CA GLU A 388 -0.98 10.73 32.11
C GLU A 388 0.01 11.26 33.16
N LYS A 389 0.04 10.59 34.32
CA LYS A 389 0.88 10.96 35.47
C LYS A 389 2.38 10.93 35.16
N ASP A 390 2.81 10.02 34.29
CA ASP A 390 4.21 9.85 33.86
C ASP A 390 4.62 10.81 32.73
N GLY A 391 3.71 11.71 32.32
CA GLY A 391 3.92 12.66 31.23
C GLY A 391 3.71 12.09 29.82
N HIS A 392 3.31 10.83 29.71
CA HIS A 392 2.84 10.25 28.45
C HIS A 392 1.46 10.79 28.10
N VAL A 393 1.06 10.62 26.86
CA VAL A 393 -0.27 11.01 26.38
C VAL A 393 -0.94 9.80 25.72
N TYR A 394 -2.08 9.42 26.28
CA TYR A 394 -2.92 8.36 25.73
C TYR A 394 -3.89 8.93 24.70
N CYS A 395 -3.80 8.47 23.46
CA CYS A 395 -4.60 8.93 22.34
C CYS A 395 -5.71 7.95 22.03
N GLN A 396 -6.97 8.39 22.12
CA GLN A 396 -8.14 7.62 21.73
C GLN A 396 -8.65 8.11 20.38
N PRO A 397 -8.82 7.23 19.38
CA PRO A 397 -9.31 7.64 18.08
C PRO A 397 -10.83 7.84 18.08
N GLU A 398 -11.28 8.62 17.12
CA GLU A 398 -12.66 8.58 16.63
C GLU A 398 -12.77 7.49 15.57
N VAL A 399 -13.77 6.60 15.68
CA VAL A 399 -14.09 5.63 14.63
C VAL A 399 -15.03 6.31 13.63
N LEU A 400 -14.55 6.49 12.39
CA LEU A 400 -15.28 7.18 11.33
C LEU A 400 -16.10 6.21 10.48
N TYR A 401 -15.58 5.02 10.20
CA TYR A 401 -16.23 4.03 9.33
C TYR A 401 -15.73 2.62 9.62
N GLU A 402 -16.55 1.61 9.31
CA GLU A 402 -16.20 0.19 9.46
C GLU A 402 -16.30 -0.53 8.11
N GLY A 403 -15.30 -1.34 7.78
CA GLY A 403 -15.32 -2.20 6.60
C GLY A 403 -14.87 -1.52 5.31
N LEU A 404 -13.94 -0.58 5.36
CA LEU A 404 -13.25 -0.06 4.16
C LEU A 404 -11.76 -0.39 4.18
N GLU A 405 -11.19 -0.60 3.01
CA GLU A 405 -9.77 -0.83 2.76
C GLU A 405 -9.32 -0.26 1.41
N LEU A 406 -8.02 -0.33 1.16
CA LEU A 406 -7.41 0.19 -0.06
C LEU A 406 -7.77 1.67 -0.29
N PRO A 407 -7.51 2.54 0.70
CA PRO A 407 -7.94 3.92 0.64
C PRO A 407 -7.10 4.75 -0.33
N ARG A 408 -7.77 5.64 -1.06
CA ARG A 408 -7.15 6.67 -1.88
C ARG A 408 -7.84 8.01 -1.63
N ILE A 409 -7.10 9.07 -1.82
CA ILE A 409 -7.58 10.46 -1.78
C ILE A 409 -7.24 11.18 -3.08
N ASN A 410 -7.81 12.36 -3.29
CA ASN A 410 -7.22 13.30 -4.24
C ASN A 410 -5.85 13.71 -3.73
N TYR A 411 -4.79 13.29 -4.43
CA TYR A 411 -3.42 13.43 -3.93
C TYR A 411 -2.95 14.90 -3.81
N ALA A 412 -3.63 15.85 -4.43
CA ALA A 412 -3.38 17.27 -4.20
C ALA A 412 -3.66 17.71 -2.74
N TYR A 413 -4.40 16.88 -1.99
CA TYR A 413 -4.72 17.06 -0.57
C TYR A 413 -3.85 16.18 0.36
N ASN A 414 -2.85 15.50 -0.16
CA ASN A 414 -1.92 14.75 0.68
C ASN A 414 -1.17 15.71 1.62
N GLY A 415 -1.20 15.42 2.91
CA GLY A 415 -0.61 16.29 3.94
C GLY A 415 -1.45 17.52 4.32
N LYS A 416 -2.64 17.67 3.77
CA LYS A 416 -3.53 18.84 3.94
C LYS A 416 -4.91 18.41 4.44
N PRO A 417 -5.71 19.31 5.05
CA PRO A 417 -7.11 19.05 5.35
C PRO A 417 -7.86 18.57 4.10
N TYR A 418 -8.65 17.52 4.26
CA TYR A 418 -9.33 16.86 3.17
C TYR A 418 -10.71 16.35 3.63
N ARG A 419 -11.55 16.01 2.67
CA ARG A 419 -12.94 15.62 2.92
C ARG A 419 -13.28 14.23 2.41
N TYR A 420 -12.71 13.79 1.29
CA TYR A 420 -13.18 12.59 0.61
C TYR A 420 -12.15 11.48 0.61
N ILE A 421 -12.62 10.26 0.92
CA ILE A 421 -11.86 9.02 0.81
C ILE A 421 -12.54 8.16 -0.25
N PHE A 422 -11.73 7.66 -1.18
CA PHE A 422 -12.13 6.65 -2.15
C PHE A 422 -11.53 5.31 -1.71
N ALA A 423 -12.35 4.26 -1.58
CA ALA A 423 -11.89 3.00 -1.02
C ALA A 423 -12.67 1.80 -1.57
N ALA A 424 -12.24 0.62 -1.22
CA ALA A 424 -12.97 -0.62 -1.44
C ALA A 424 -13.71 -1.04 -0.17
N GLU A 425 -14.95 -1.53 -0.28
CA GLU A 425 -15.71 -2.07 0.84
C GLU A 425 -15.34 -3.53 1.08
N VAL A 426 -14.94 -3.83 2.32
CA VAL A 426 -14.52 -5.18 2.77
C VAL A 426 -15.26 -5.60 4.05
N GLN A 427 -16.45 -5.03 4.30
CA GLN A 427 -17.19 -5.19 5.56
C GLN A 427 -17.56 -6.66 5.87
N TRP A 428 -17.91 -7.43 4.83
CA TRP A 428 -18.38 -8.81 4.98
C TRP A 428 -17.46 -9.84 4.35
N SER A 429 -16.41 -9.39 3.72
CA SER A 429 -15.41 -10.22 3.06
C SER A 429 -14.12 -9.42 2.93
N PRO A 430 -12.93 -9.99 3.20
CA PRO A 430 -11.66 -9.33 2.93
C PRO A 430 -11.40 -9.16 1.42
N VAL A 431 -12.22 -9.78 0.57
CA VAL A 431 -12.24 -9.51 -0.87
C VAL A 431 -13.15 -8.32 -1.12
N PRO A 432 -12.65 -7.25 -1.74
CA PRO A 432 -13.44 -6.08 -2.06
C PRO A 432 -14.67 -6.42 -2.90
N THR A 433 -15.83 -5.90 -2.53
CA THR A 433 -17.10 -6.15 -3.23
C THR A 433 -17.71 -4.90 -3.81
N LYS A 434 -17.34 -3.74 -3.30
CA LYS A 434 -17.84 -2.43 -3.75
C LYS A 434 -16.74 -1.40 -3.72
N ILE A 435 -16.91 -0.37 -4.53
CA ILE A 435 -16.16 0.88 -4.41
C ILE A 435 -17.02 1.85 -3.63
N LEU A 436 -16.40 2.58 -2.74
CA LEU A 436 -17.08 3.62 -1.99
C LEU A 436 -16.33 4.95 -2.05
N LYS A 437 -17.09 6.04 -2.05
CA LYS A 437 -16.65 7.37 -1.73
C LYS A 437 -17.22 7.74 -0.38
N TYR A 438 -16.36 8.01 0.59
CA TYR A 438 -16.74 8.41 1.93
C TYR A 438 -16.51 9.90 2.13
N ASP A 439 -17.54 10.62 2.60
CA ASP A 439 -17.48 12.02 2.98
C ASP A 439 -17.26 12.12 4.49
N ILE A 440 -16.08 12.51 4.90
CA ILE A 440 -15.68 12.61 6.31
C ILE A 440 -16.53 13.63 7.07
N LEU A 441 -16.89 14.73 6.41
CA LEU A 441 -17.62 15.82 7.04
C LEU A 441 -19.07 15.45 7.34
N THR A 442 -19.76 14.81 6.40
CA THR A 442 -21.17 14.40 6.55
C THR A 442 -21.32 12.99 7.11
N LYS A 443 -20.20 12.24 7.21
CA LYS A 443 -20.17 10.82 7.62
C LYS A 443 -21.07 9.94 6.74
N SER A 444 -21.22 10.29 5.47
CA SER A 444 -22.01 9.58 4.50
C SER A 444 -21.16 8.92 3.42
N SER A 445 -21.69 7.88 2.79
CA SER A 445 -20.96 7.18 1.72
C SER A 445 -21.83 6.98 0.48
N LEU A 446 -21.22 7.11 -0.68
CA LEU A 446 -21.76 6.64 -1.95
C LEU A 446 -21.07 5.34 -2.32
N LYS A 447 -21.84 4.34 -2.76
CA LYS A 447 -21.32 3.01 -3.06
C LYS A 447 -21.67 2.62 -4.49
N TRP A 448 -20.74 1.94 -5.14
CA TRP A 448 -20.95 1.31 -6.43
C TRP A 448 -20.55 -0.17 -6.36
N SER A 449 -21.37 -1.03 -6.97
CA SER A 449 -21.09 -2.46 -7.16
C SER A 449 -21.73 -2.94 -8.45
N GLU A 450 -21.15 -3.97 -9.02
CA GLU A 450 -21.71 -4.67 -10.16
C GLU A 450 -21.53 -6.18 -9.96
N GLU A 451 -22.49 -6.95 -10.44
CA GLU A 451 -22.46 -8.41 -10.31
C GLU A 451 -21.20 -8.99 -11.00
N SER A 452 -20.58 -9.95 -10.35
CA SER A 452 -19.33 -10.58 -10.82
C SER A 452 -18.15 -9.62 -11.02
N CYS A 453 -18.16 -8.48 -10.32
CA CYS A 453 -17.06 -7.51 -10.32
C CYS A 453 -16.45 -7.39 -8.93
N TRP A 454 -15.13 -7.52 -8.87
CA TRP A 454 -14.33 -7.33 -7.67
C TRP A 454 -13.41 -6.14 -7.88
N PRO A 455 -13.67 -5.01 -7.23
CA PRO A 455 -12.86 -3.82 -7.41
C PRO A 455 -11.48 -3.99 -6.78
N ALA A 456 -10.48 -3.43 -7.43
CA ALA A 456 -9.16 -3.20 -6.84
C ALA A 456 -9.12 -1.84 -6.14
N GLU A 457 -7.96 -1.45 -5.64
CA GLU A 457 -7.69 -0.12 -5.11
C GLU A 457 -8.13 0.96 -6.10
N PRO A 458 -9.00 1.91 -5.73
CA PRO A 458 -9.42 3.00 -6.63
C PRO A 458 -8.26 3.97 -6.89
N LEU A 459 -8.31 4.69 -8.01
CA LEU A 459 -7.41 5.79 -8.30
C LEU A 459 -8.23 7.03 -8.62
N PHE A 460 -8.00 8.11 -7.89
CA PHE A 460 -8.61 9.40 -8.17
C PHE A 460 -7.79 10.13 -9.24
N VAL A 461 -8.45 10.53 -10.31
CA VAL A 461 -7.85 11.35 -11.37
C VAL A 461 -8.64 12.66 -11.45
N PRO A 462 -8.04 13.79 -11.05
CA PRO A 462 -8.73 15.08 -11.11
C PRO A 462 -8.96 15.49 -12.57
N THR A 463 -10.07 16.16 -12.82
CA THR A 463 -10.29 16.77 -14.12
C THR A 463 -9.35 17.95 -14.33
N PRO A 464 -8.90 18.22 -15.55
CA PRO A 464 -8.13 19.42 -15.84
C PRO A 464 -8.86 20.68 -15.39
N GLY A 465 -8.21 21.49 -14.54
CA GLY A 465 -8.79 22.71 -13.98
C GLY A 465 -9.80 22.50 -12.85
N ALA A 466 -9.86 21.31 -12.26
CA ALA A 466 -10.65 21.03 -11.05
C ALA A 466 -10.37 22.05 -9.94
N LYS A 467 -11.44 22.55 -9.31
CA LYS A 467 -11.36 23.52 -8.20
C LYS A 467 -11.71 22.91 -6.86
N ASP A 468 -12.65 21.97 -6.85
CA ASP A 468 -13.09 21.27 -5.65
C ASP A 468 -12.34 19.94 -5.52
N GLU A 469 -12.20 19.45 -4.29
CA GLU A 469 -11.47 18.20 -3.97
C GLU A 469 -12.02 16.99 -4.73
N ASP A 470 -13.35 16.94 -4.91
CA ASP A 470 -14.06 15.87 -5.61
C ASP A 470 -14.54 16.28 -7.00
N ASP A 471 -13.98 17.38 -7.55
CA ASP A 471 -14.45 17.94 -8.82
C ASP A 471 -14.01 17.08 -10.00
N VAL A 472 -15.03 16.56 -10.66
CA VAL A 472 -14.91 15.80 -11.91
C VAL A 472 -15.96 16.37 -12.86
N PRO A 473 -15.66 17.40 -13.67
CA PRO A 473 -16.66 18.02 -14.53
C PRO A 473 -17.24 17.03 -15.54
N CYS A 474 -18.53 16.74 -15.44
CA CYS A 474 -19.33 16.37 -16.59
C CYS A 474 -19.81 17.66 -17.28
N ARG A 475 -19.56 17.81 -18.57
CA ARG A 475 -20.32 18.79 -19.36
C ARG A 475 -21.76 18.32 -19.40
N PRO A 476 -22.75 19.16 -19.04
CA PRO A 476 -24.14 18.82 -19.27
C PRO A 476 -24.36 18.67 -20.78
N SER A 477 -24.85 17.54 -21.24
CA SER A 477 -25.46 17.45 -22.56
C SER A 477 -26.65 18.41 -22.58
N ARG A 478 -26.82 19.17 -23.68
CA ARG A 478 -27.83 20.24 -23.82
C ARG A 478 -29.29 19.76 -23.78
N ASP A 479 -29.56 18.50 -23.48
CA ASP A 479 -30.89 17.87 -23.63
C ASP A 479 -31.57 17.34 -22.36
N CYS A 480 -31.22 17.82 -21.18
CA CYS A 480 -31.97 17.53 -19.97
C CYS A 480 -32.50 18.80 -19.31
N GLY A 481 -33.70 19.20 -19.71
CA GLY A 481 -34.47 20.23 -19.05
C GLY A 481 -35.13 19.75 -17.78
N VAL A 482 -34.41 19.79 -16.65
CA VAL A 482 -35.02 19.83 -15.30
C VAL A 482 -34.09 20.65 -14.40
N GLN A 483 -34.61 21.77 -13.92
CA GLN A 483 -33.98 22.60 -12.90
C GLN A 483 -34.14 21.92 -11.54
N GLY A 484 -33.03 21.52 -10.92
CA GLY A 484 -32.95 21.07 -9.53
C GLY A 484 -31.59 21.46 -8.93
N PRO A 485 -31.46 21.65 -7.59
CA PRO A 485 -30.28 22.22 -6.96
C PRO A 485 -29.06 21.33 -7.14
N HIS A 486 -27.97 21.96 -7.54
CA HIS A 486 -26.58 21.51 -7.67
C HIS A 486 -26.27 20.04 -7.39
N ARG A 487 -26.35 19.17 -8.40
CA ARG A 487 -25.78 17.83 -8.36
C ARG A 487 -24.39 17.85 -9.00
N LYS A 488 -23.37 17.58 -8.19
CA LYS A 488 -21.98 17.42 -8.65
C LYS A 488 -21.82 16.04 -9.26
N SER A 489 -21.28 15.97 -10.46
CA SER A 489 -20.97 14.74 -11.18
C SER A 489 -19.61 14.22 -10.73
N HIS A 490 -19.46 12.91 -10.54
CA HIS A 490 -18.19 12.28 -10.10
C HIS A 490 -17.71 11.34 -11.19
N CYS A 491 -16.42 11.40 -11.52
CA CYS A 491 -15.75 10.39 -12.35
C CYS A 491 -14.77 9.62 -11.46
N GLN A 492 -14.92 8.33 -11.39
CA GLN A 492 -14.04 7.44 -10.63
C GLN A 492 -13.49 6.39 -11.59
N LEU A 493 -12.16 6.29 -11.67
CA LEU A 493 -11.50 5.22 -12.39
C LEU A 493 -11.26 4.07 -11.43
N SER A 494 -11.91 2.95 -11.67
CA SER A 494 -11.73 1.74 -10.87
C SER A 494 -11.43 0.57 -11.78
N ILE A 495 -10.51 -0.28 -11.36
CA ILE A 495 -10.17 -1.50 -12.08
C ILE A 495 -10.65 -2.69 -11.26
N ALA A 496 -11.52 -3.47 -11.87
CA ALA A 496 -11.91 -4.78 -11.36
C ALA A 496 -11.22 -5.87 -12.19
N CYS A 497 -10.57 -6.82 -11.53
CA CYS A 497 -10.02 -8.01 -12.21
C CYS A 497 -11.14 -9.03 -12.37
N VAL A 498 -11.59 -9.24 -13.61
CA VAL A 498 -12.49 -10.32 -14.01
C VAL A 498 -12.00 -10.83 -15.36
N PRO A 499 -12.16 -12.13 -15.70
CA PRO A 499 -11.62 -12.67 -16.96
C PRO A 499 -12.28 -12.18 -18.27
N GLU A 500 -12.67 -10.94 -18.48
CA GLU A 500 -13.07 -10.24 -19.74
C GLU A 500 -12.61 -8.78 -19.73
N ILE A 501 -12.04 -8.26 -20.81
CA ILE A 501 -11.71 -6.84 -20.92
C ILE A 501 -12.94 -6.09 -21.41
N SER A 502 -13.60 -5.37 -20.53
CA SER A 502 -14.62 -4.41 -20.90
C SER A 502 -14.48 -3.13 -20.08
N ALA A 503 -14.56 -1.98 -20.73
CA ALA A 503 -14.67 -0.71 -20.04
C ALA A 503 -16.15 -0.33 -20.01
N PHE A 504 -16.68 -0.04 -18.82
CA PHE A 504 -18.06 0.40 -18.66
C PHE A 504 -18.09 1.85 -18.21
N GLY A 505 -18.79 2.68 -18.99
CA GLY A 505 -19.36 3.90 -18.51
C GLY A 505 -20.86 3.70 -18.35
N ARG A 506 -21.40 3.74 -17.13
CA ARG A 506 -22.83 3.84 -16.93
C ARG A 506 -23.19 5.27 -16.58
N GLN A 507 -24.11 5.85 -17.36
CA GLN A 507 -24.98 6.88 -16.83
C GLN A 507 -26.07 6.14 -16.04
N THR A 508 -26.05 6.24 -14.73
CA THR A 508 -27.23 5.88 -13.94
C THR A 508 -28.17 7.08 -13.99
N GLU A 509 -29.42 6.86 -14.39
CA GLU A 509 -30.43 7.92 -14.57
C GLU A 509 -30.65 8.79 -13.31
N ASP A 510 -30.22 8.34 -12.13
CA ASP A 510 -30.37 9.06 -10.87
C ASP A 510 -29.12 9.70 -10.28
N ASN A 511 -27.93 9.47 -10.84
CA ASN A 511 -26.69 10.08 -10.37
C ASN A 511 -25.79 10.40 -11.57
N GLN A 512 -25.66 11.66 -11.91
CA GLN A 512 -24.81 12.15 -13.00
C GLN A 512 -23.31 12.12 -12.62
N GLY A 513 -22.80 10.93 -12.33
CA GLY A 513 -21.37 10.67 -12.18
C GLY A 513 -20.93 9.63 -13.19
N SER A 514 -19.92 9.90 -13.98
CA SER A 514 -19.32 8.88 -14.85
C SER A 514 -18.27 8.13 -14.07
N THR A 515 -18.51 6.86 -13.77
CA THR A 515 -17.49 5.93 -13.25
C THR A 515 -16.95 5.14 -14.42
N VAL A 516 -15.65 5.24 -14.69
CA VAL A 516 -14.99 4.41 -15.69
C VAL A 516 -14.40 3.20 -14.97
N ILE A 517 -14.86 2.01 -15.36
CA ILE A 517 -14.40 0.75 -14.80
C ILE A 517 -13.76 -0.03 -15.91
N LEU A 518 -12.50 -0.37 -15.72
CA LEU A 518 -11.75 -1.21 -16.63
C LEU A 518 -11.78 -2.65 -16.09
N ARG A 519 -12.31 -3.57 -16.89
CA ARG A 519 -12.32 -5.00 -16.62
C ARG A 519 -11.35 -5.70 -17.54
N TYR A 520 -10.69 -6.72 -17.01
CA TYR A 520 -9.97 -7.71 -17.79
C TYR A 520 -10.71 -9.05 -17.70
N THR A 521 -11.15 -9.59 -18.84
CA THR A 521 -11.68 -10.95 -18.93
C THR A 521 -10.83 -11.75 -19.90
N GLU A 522 -10.32 -12.90 -19.46
CA GLU A 522 -9.77 -13.89 -20.37
C GLU A 522 -10.91 -14.72 -20.96
N ASN A 523 -10.96 -14.81 -22.30
CA ASN A 523 -11.75 -15.83 -22.95
C ASN A 523 -11.11 -17.20 -22.67
N LEU A 524 -11.55 -17.87 -21.62
CA LEU A 524 -11.29 -19.28 -21.43
C LEU A 524 -12.17 -20.04 -22.42
N ASN A 525 -11.69 -20.20 -23.66
CA ASN A 525 -12.21 -21.24 -24.51
C ASN A 525 -11.77 -22.60 -23.92
N TYR A 526 -12.73 -23.33 -23.38
CA TYR A 526 -12.61 -24.75 -23.05
C TYR A 526 -12.52 -25.61 -24.31
#